data_5eddb51ad5ff5933717725d3a9b531ab
#
_entry.id   5eddb51ad5ff5933717725d3a9b531ab
#
_cell.length_a   1.000
_cell.length_b   1.000
_cell.length_c   1.000
_cell.angle_alpha   90.00
_cell.angle_beta   90.00
_cell.angle_gamma   90.00
#
_symmetry.space_group_name_H-M   'P 1'
#
loop_
_entity.id
_entity.type
_entity.pdbx_description
1 polymer ?
#
loop_
_entity_poly.entity_id
_entity_poly.type
_entity_poly.pdbx_seq_one_letter_code
_entity_poly.pdbx_strand_id
1 'polypeptide(L)'
;VDMLMNVDGTLTENTGEFATNYEKEAKEQQRLHVFVCEVDGQTKYVVPVYGAGLWGAIWGYVALNEDKDTVYGTYFSHASETPGLGAEIATDHFQNEFVGKKTLENGAITLGVVKNGKVEKPDYQVDGISGGTITSVGVDAMLKSCLNSYLSFLTK
;
A
#
# COMPACT_ATOMS: atom_id res chain seq x y z
N VAL A 1 -10.90 -1.81 -13.51
CA VAL A 1 -10.09 -2.26 -14.64
C VAL A 1 -8.68 -2.55 -14.18
N ASP A 2 -8.19 -3.72 -14.49
CA ASP A 2 -6.80 -4.11 -14.19
C ASP A 2 -5.87 -3.52 -15.26
N MET A 3 -5.00 -2.63 -14.83
CA MET A 3 -4.00 -1.99 -15.70
C MET A 3 -2.62 -2.46 -15.31
N LEU A 4 -1.70 -2.47 -16.26
CA LEU A 4 -0.29 -2.74 -16.01
C LEU A 4 0.52 -1.46 -16.20
N MET A 5 1.40 -1.19 -15.24
CA MET A 5 2.26 -0.01 -15.30
C MET A 5 3.47 -0.27 -16.20
N ASN A 6 3.71 0.65 -17.13
CA ASN A 6 4.92 0.66 -17.97
C ASN A 6 6.06 1.39 -17.23
N VAL A 7 7.28 1.21 -17.71
CA VAL A 7 8.48 1.81 -17.11
C VAL A 7 8.38 3.34 -17.02
N ASP A 8 7.74 3.97 -18.00
CA ASP A 8 7.57 5.42 -18.04
C ASP A 8 6.40 5.93 -17.17
N GLY A 9 5.71 5.03 -16.46
CA GLY A 9 4.58 5.37 -15.60
C GLY A 9 3.23 5.41 -16.30
N THR A 10 3.17 5.15 -17.61
CA THR A 10 1.89 5.02 -18.31
C THR A 10 1.24 3.68 -17.99
N LEU A 11 -0.08 3.60 -18.14
CA LEU A 11 -0.84 2.38 -17.89
C LEU A 11 -1.35 1.78 -19.21
N THR A 12 -1.28 0.46 -19.30
CA THR A 12 -1.85 -0.33 -20.39
C THR A 12 -2.82 -1.35 -19.83
N GLU A 13 -3.99 -1.49 -20.44
CA GLU A 13 -4.98 -2.45 -19.97
C GLU A 13 -4.43 -3.87 -20.01
N ASN A 14 -4.61 -4.61 -18.92
CA ASN A 14 -4.23 -6.02 -18.85
C ASN A 14 -5.29 -6.85 -19.59
N THR A 15 -4.91 -7.38 -20.75
CA THR A 15 -5.77 -8.27 -21.56
C THR A 15 -5.48 -9.75 -21.33
N GLY A 16 -4.52 -10.06 -20.45
CA GLY A 16 -4.17 -11.41 -20.05
C GLY A 16 -4.93 -11.88 -18.82
N GLU A 17 -4.40 -12.87 -18.14
CA GLU A 17 -4.98 -13.38 -16.92
C GLU A 17 -4.74 -12.43 -15.74
N PHE A 18 -5.70 -12.43 -14.80
CA PHE A 18 -5.51 -11.70 -13.55
C PHE A 18 -4.45 -12.41 -12.70
N ALA A 19 -3.62 -11.63 -12.01
CA ALA A 19 -2.64 -12.16 -11.10
C ALA A 19 -3.31 -12.74 -9.86
N THR A 20 -2.84 -13.89 -9.42
CA THR A 20 -3.24 -14.51 -8.15
C THR A 20 -2.18 -14.31 -7.06
N ASN A 21 -0.98 -13.93 -7.45
CA ASN A 21 0.13 -13.64 -6.55
C ASN A 21 0.91 -12.43 -7.09
N TYR A 22 0.61 -11.26 -6.56
CA TYR A 22 1.18 -10.00 -7.04
C TYR A 22 2.67 -9.89 -6.76
N GLU A 23 3.17 -10.47 -5.66
CA GLU A 23 4.59 -10.48 -5.35
C GLU A 23 5.36 -11.21 -6.44
N LYS A 24 4.89 -12.40 -6.81
CA LYS A 24 5.50 -13.23 -7.85
C LYS A 24 5.44 -12.53 -9.21
N GLU A 25 4.29 -11.95 -9.56
CA GLU A 25 4.12 -11.21 -10.82
C GLU A 25 5.10 -10.04 -10.92
N ALA A 26 5.26 -9.28 -9.82
CA ALA A 26 6.14 -8.13 -9.80
C ALA A 26 7.62 -8.55 -9.93
N LYS A 27 8.03 -9.62 -9.26
CA LYS A 27 9.42 -10.08 -9.23
C LYS A 27 9.83 -10.88 -10.47
N GLU A 28 8.99 -11.83 -10.88
CA GLU A 28 9.36 -12.78 -11.95
C GLU A 28 8.96 -12.28 -13.33
N GLN A 29 7.80 -11.65 -13.47
CA GLN A 29 7.27 -11.21 -14.75
C GLN A 29 7.34 -9.70 -14.95
N GLN A 30 7.82 -8.97 -13.93
CA GLN A 30 7.90 -7.51 -13.94
C GLN A 30 6.55 -6.85 -14.27
N ARG A 31 5.46 -7.46 -13.81
CA ARG A 31 4.10 -6.97 -14.03
C ARG A 31 3.62 -6.26 -12.77
N LEU A 32 3.45 -4.95 -12.86
CA LEU A 32 2.95 -4.11 -11.78
C LEU A 32 1.52 -3.70 -12.08
N HIS A 33 0.57 -4.22 -11.31
CA HIS A 33 -0.85 -3.97 -11.50
C HIS A 33 -1.29 -2.66 -10.85
N VAL A 34 -2.12 -1.91 -11.56
CA VAL A 34 -2.86 -0.78 -11.01
C VAL A 34 -4.32 -1.00 -11.37
N PHE A 35 -5.17 -1.14 -10.36
CA PHE A 35 -6.60 -1.28 -10.58
C PHE A 35 -7.24 0.10 -10.61
N VAL A 36 -7.82 0.45 -11.75
CA VAL A 36 -8.48 1.74 -11.94
C VAL A 36 -9.96 1.55 -11.71
N CYS A 37 -10.49 2.27 -10.74
CA CYS A 37 -11.89 2.19 -10.33
C CYS A 37 -12.53 3.56 -10.40
N GLU A 38 -13.85 3.58 -10.51
CA GLU A 38 -14.63 4.82 -10.42
C GLU A 38 -15.61 4.70 -9.26
N VAL A 39 -15.56 5.67 -8.35
CA VAL A 39 -16.43 5.75 -7.18
C VAL A 39 -17.06 7.13 -7.15
N ASP A 40 -18.39 7.18 -7.22
CA ASP A 40 -19.14 8.45 -7.22
C ASP A 40 -18.65 9.46 -8.29
N GLY A 41 -18.31 8.95 -9.49
CA GLY A 41 -17.82 9.76 -10.58
C GLY A 41 -16.36 10.18 -10.49
N GLN A 42 -15.63 9.71 -9.48
CA GLN A 42 -14.22 10.01 -9.27
C GLN A 42 -13.34 8.79 -9.49
N THR A 43 -12.22 8.98 -10.16
CA THR A 43 -11.26 7.91 -10.41
C THR A 43 -10.47 7.61 -9.13
N LYS A 44 -10.33 6.31 -8.83
CA LYS A 44 -9.48 5.81 -7.75
C LYS A 44 -8.49 4.81 -8.32
N TYR A 45 -7.27 4.83 -7.80
CA TYR A 45 -6.21 3.92 -8.19
C TYR A 45 -5.88 3.00 -7.03
N VAL A 46 -5.93 1.69 -7.25
CA VAL A 46 -5.64 0.69 -6.21
C VAL A 46 -4.39 -0.07 -6.62
N VAL A 47 -3.40 -0.07 -5.75
CA VAL A 47 -2.15 -0.79 -5.97
C VAL A 47 -1.98 -1.88 -4.92
N PRO A 48 -1.60 -3.11 -5.34
CA PRO A 48 -1.31 -4.18 -4.38
C PRO A 48 0.03 -3.97 -3.72
N VAL A 49 0.10 -4.33 -2.44
CA VAL A 49 1.34 -4.28 -1.65
C VAL A 49 1.55 -5.61 -0.96
N TYR A 50 2.82 -5.97 -0.74
CA TYR A 50 3.19 -7.21 -0.09
C TYR A 50 4.50 -7.04 0.67
N GLY A 51 4.65 -7.80 1.73
CA GLY A 51 5.85 -7.73 2.56
C GLY A 51 5.89 -8.85 3.60
N ALA A 52 6.68 -8.64 4.64
CA ALA A 52 6.85 -9.60 5.71
C ALA A 52 6.59 -8.94 7.06
N GLY A 53 5.80 -9.60 7.89
CA GLY A 53 5.60 -9.25 9.30
C GLY A 53 6.56 -10.03 10.19
N LEU A 54 6.17 -10.20 11.46
CA LEU A 54 6.97 -10.94 12.43
C LEU A 54 6.95 -12.44 12.16
N TRP A 55 5.78 -13.01 11.86
CA TRP A 55 5.57 -14.45 11.76
C TRP A 55 5.34 -14.95 10.34
N GLY A 56 5.07 -14.08 9.39
CA GLY A 56 4.82 -14.51 8.02
C GLY A 56 4.50 -13.35 7.10
N ALA A 57 4.01 -13.69 5.91
CA ALA A 57 3.67 -12.71 4.89
C ALA A 57 2.56 -11.78 5.37
N ILE A 58 2.67 -10.53 4.95
CA ILE A 58 1.63 -9.51 5.04
C ILE A 58 1.40 -8.95 3.66
N TRP A 59 0.17 -8.54 3.37
CA TRP A 59 -0.18 -7.99 2.06
C TRP A 59 -1.39 -7.09 2.18
N GLY A 60 -1.73 -6.45 1.09
CA GLY A 60 -2.95 -5.66 1.03
C GLY A 60 -3.02 -4.79 -0.20
N TYR A 61 -3.82 -3.74 -0.09
CA TYR A 61 -4.05 -2.78 -1.16
C TYR A 61 -4.03 -1.37 -0.60
N VAL A 62 -3.49 -0.45 -1.37
CA VAL A 62 -3.57 0.99 -1.10
C VAL A 62 -4.37 1.63 -2.21
N ALA A 63 -5.49 2.26 -1.86
CA ALA A 63 -6.32 3.01 -2.80
C ALA A 63 -5.98 4.50 -2.69
N LEU A 64 -5.66 5.11 -3.82
CA LEU A 64 -5.33 6.53 -3.92
C LEU A 64 -6.43 7.27 -4.66
N ASN A 65 -6.64 8.51 -4.28
CA ASN A 65 -7.52 9.42 -5.02
C ASN A 65 -6.93 9.76 -6.40
N GLU A 66 -7.67 10.46 -7.21
CA GLU A 66 -7.28 10.83 -8.57
C GLU A 66 -5.96 11.61 -8.62
N ASP A 67 -5.60 12.31 -7.53
CA ASP A 67 -4.32 13.02 -7.39
C ASP A 67 -3.10 12.08 -7.28
N LYS A 68 -3.32 10.78 -7.13
CA LYS A 68 -2.27 9.75 -6.97
C LYS A 68 -1.40 9.96 -5.73
N ASP A 69 -1.89 10.70 -4.76
CA ASP A 69 -1.15 11.07 -3.56
C ASP A 69 -1.95 10.85 -2.29
N THR A 70 -3.17 11.39 -2.22
CA THR A 70 -4.02 11.26 -1.03
C THR A 70 -4.63 9.86 -0.95
N VAL A 71 -4.45 9.21 0.18
CA VAL A 71 -4.98 7.87 0.43
C VAL A 71 -6.50 7.93 0.57
N TYR A 72 -7.20 7.18 -0.26
CA TYR A 72 -8.64 6.98 -0.16
C TYR A 72 -8.98 5.89 0.86
N GLY A 73 -8.19 4.84 0.90
CA GLY A 73 -8.37 3.74 1.84
C GLY A 73 -7.25 2.71 1.74
N THR A 74 -7.19 1.83 2.72
CA THR A 74 -6.25 0.71 2.73
C THR A 74 -6.96 -0.56 3.17
N TYR A 75 -6.40 -1.69 2.75
CA TYR A 75 -6.77 -3.00 3.23
C TYR A 75 -5.48 -3.77 3.50
N PHE A 76 -5.37 -4.36 4.67
CA PHE A 76 -4.23 -5.22 5.03
C PHE A 76 -4.71 -6.56 5.54
N SER A 77 -3.91 -7.58 5.28
CA SER A 77 -4.11 -8.93 5.79
C SER A 77 -2.76 -9.56 6.12
N HIS A 78 -2.80 -10.73 6.73
CA HIS A 78 -1.61 -11.45 7.17
C HIS A 78 -1.84 -12.95 7.12
N ALA A 79 -0.75 -13.71 7.06
CA ALA A 79 -0.83 -15.18 7.09
C ALA A 79 -0.96 -15.71 8.52
N SER A 80 -0.16 -15.19 9.46
CA SER A 80 -0.01 -15.83 10.77
C SER A 80 0.42 -14.88 11.90
N GLU A 81 0.09 -13.60 11.81
CA GLU A 81 0.39 -12.66 12.90
C GLU A 81 -0.48 -12.94 14.13
N THR A 82 -0.02 -12.54 15.30
CA THR A 82 -0.68 -12.85 16.57
C THR A 82 -1.92 -11.98 16.79
N PRO A 83 -3.10 -12.59 17.07
CA PRO A 83 -4.32 -11.82 17.41
C PRO A 83 -4.09 -10.87 18.58
N GLY A 84 -4.64 -9.66 18.47
CA GLY A 84 -4.46 -8.61 19.48
C GLY A 84 -3.10 -7.90 19.44
N LEU A 85 -2.15 -8.42 18.66
CA LEU A 85 -0.82 -7.85 18.46
C LEU A 85 -0.62 -7.50 16.98
N GLY A 86 0.25 -8.21 16.27
CA GLY A 86 0.51 -7.93 14.85
C GLY A 86 -0.72 -8.06 13.95
N ALA A 87 -1.64 -8.97 14.25
CA ALA A 87 -2.87 -9.15 13.49
C ALA A 87 -3.78 -7.91 13.46
N GLU A 88 -3.56 -6.96 14.35
CA GLU A 88 -4.32 -5.70 14.39
C GLU A 88 -4.15 -4.86 13.12
N ILE A 89 -3.15 -5.13 12.29
CA ILE A 89 -3.01 -4.45 10.98
C ILE A 89 -4.24 -4.69 10.09
N ALA A 90 -4.96 -5.78 10.28
CA ALA A 90 -6.14 -6.14 9.51
C ALA A 90 -7.43 -5.53 10.05
N THR A 91 -7.37 -4.73 11.12
CA THR A 91 -8.56 -4.10 11.70
C THR A 91 -8.92 -2.80 10.98
N ASP A 92 -10.20 -2.45 11.03
CA ASP A 92 -10.68 -1.17 10.49
C ASP A 92 -10.00 0.01 11.19
N HIS A 93 -9.77 -0.09 12.50
CA HIS A 93 -9.12 0.97 13.27
C HIS A 93 -7.75 1.33 12.68
N PHE A 94 -6.89 0.35 12.46
CA PHE A 94 -5.57 0.59 11.89
C PHE A 94 -5.65 1.07 10.44
N GLN A 95 -6.46 0.40 9.64
CA GLN A 95 -6.60 0.72 8.22
C GLN A 95 -7.17 2.12 7.99
N ASN A 96 -8.14 2.53 8.81
CA ASN A 96 -8.77 3.84 8.67
C ASN A 96 -7.85 5.00 9.05
N GLU A 97 -6.78 4.77 9.80
CA GLU A 97 -5.80 5.81 10.12
C GLU A 97 -5.09 6.35 8.87
N PHE A 98 -5.03 5.56 7.80
CA PHE A 98 -4.40 5.96 6.54
C PHE A 98 -5.26 6.90 5.70
N VAL A 99 -6.57 6.93 5.91
CA VAL A 99 -7.47 7.74 5.08
C VAL A 99 -7.12 9.22 5.19
N GLY A 100 -6.90 9.85 4.04
CA GLY A 100 -6.54 11.26 3.97
C GLY A 100 -5.06 11.56 4.12
N LYS A 101 -4.23 10.55 4.41
CA LYS A 101 -2.78 10.73 4.46
C LYS A 101 -2.21 10.96 3.07
N LYS A 102 -1.08 11.65 3.00
CA LYS A 102 -0.35 11.87 1.76
C LYS A 102 0.71 10.79 1.57
N THR A 103 0.91 10.40 0.33
CA THR A 103 1.90 9.39 -0.03
C THR A 103 3.27 10.01 -0.32
N LEU A 104 3.28 11.15 -1.00
CA LEU A 104 4.49 11.78 -1.52
C LEU A 104 4.81 13.07 -0.79
N GLU A 105 6.06 13.23 -0.37
CA GLU A 105 6.63 14.49 0.09
C GLU A 105 7.81 14.81 -0.83
N ASN A 106 7.71 15.93 -1.56
CA ASN A 106 8.75 16.36 -2.50
C ASN A 106 9.15 15.27 -3.52
N GLY A 107 8.17 14.50 -3.99
CA GLY A 107 8.39 13.43 -4.97
C GLY A 107 8.96 12.13 -4.43
N ALA A 108 9.08 11.98 -3.11
CA ALA A 108 9.55 10.76 -2.46
C ALA A 108 8.43 10.10 -1.64
N ILE A 109 8.43 8.76 -1.63
CA ILE A 109 7.46 8.00 -0.83
C ILE A 109 7.73 8.25 0.66
N THR A 110 6.77 8.89 1.32
CA THR A 110 6.89 9.27 2.75
C THR A 110 5.82 8.59 3.60
N LEU A 111 4.72 8.16 2.99
CA LEU A 111 3.67 7.41 3.70
C LEU A 111 4.28 6.23 4.44
N GLY A 112 4.00 6.12 5.72
CA GLY A 112 4.57 5.04 6.50
C GLY A 112 3.96 4.89 7.86
N VAL A 113 4.49 3.93 8.60
CA VAL A 113 4.08 3.58 9.95
C VAL A 113 5.28 3.78 10.87
N VAL A 114 5.08 4.51 11.96
CA VAL A 114 6.10 4.74 12.97
C VAL A 114 5.71 4.05 14.26
N LYS A 115 6.66 3.91 15.18
CA LYS A 115 6.39 3.34 16.50
C LYS A 115 5.26 4.11 17.18
N ASN A 116 4.37 3.38 17.86
CA ASN A 116 3.25 3.99 18.58
C ASN A 116 3.69 5.17 19.44
N GLY A 117 3.03 6.30 19.29
CA GLY A 117 3.36 7.54 19.99
C GLY A 117 4.50 8.37 19.40
N LYS A 118 5.04 7.98 18.24
CA LYS A 118 6.19 8.64 17.63
C LYS A 118 5.87 9.33 16.30
N VAL A 119 4.61 9.61 16.01
CA VAL A 119 4.22 10.36 14.81
C VAL A 119 4.78 11.78 14.89
N GLU A 120 5.61 12.13 13.90
CA GLU A 120 6.19 13.47 13.75
C GLU A 120 5.63 14.21 12.54
N LYS A 121 5.21 13.46 11.52
CA LYS A 121 4.63 13.99 10.28
C LYS A 121 3.20 13.47 10.12
N PRO A 122 2.21 14.10 10.77
CA PRO A 122 0.83 13.58 10.80
C PRO A 122 0.19 13.38 9.42
N ASP A 123 0.61 14.16 8.42
CA ASP A 123 0.06 14.05 7.06
C ASP A 123 0.56 12.81 6.32
N TYR A 124 1.65 12.18 6.80
CA TYR A 124 2.30 11.06 6.12
C TYR A 124 2.42 9.81 6.99
N GLN A 125 2.26 9.92 8.29
CA GLN A 125 2.60 8.85 9.22
C GLN A 125 1.40 8.38 10.00
N VAL A 126 1.37 7.09 10.28
CA VAL A 126 0.37 6.39 11.07
C VAL A 126 1.05 5.78 12.29
N ASP A 127 0.38 5.80 13.43
CA ASP A 127 0.84 5.12 14.63
C ASP A 127 0.89 3.61 14.43
N GLY A 128 2.01 3.01 14.74
CA GLY A 128 2.17 1.56 14.80
C GLY A 128 1.33 0.96 15.93
N ILE A 129 1.18 -0.36 15.87
CA ILE A 129 0.39 -1.10 16.84
C ILE A 129 1.20 -1.31 18.11
N SER A 130 0.66 -0.90 19.24
CA SER A 130 1.23 -1.20 20.55
C SER A 130 1.24 -2.71 20.75
N GLY A 131 2.42 -3.28 21.04
CA GLY A 131 2.59 -4.74 21.12
C GLY A 131 2.75 -5.44 19.78
N GLY A 132 2.69 -4.69 18.66
CA GLY A 132 2.90 -5.21 17.30
C GLY A 132 3.97 -4.43 16.54
N THR A 133 5.05 -4.02 17.22
CA THR A 133 6.07 -3.14 16.66
C THR A 133 6.76 -3.76 15.44
N ILE A 134 7.13 -5.03 15.47
CA ILE A 134 7.83 -5.68 14.36
C ILE A 134 6.91 -5.79 13.15
N THR A 135 5.64 -6.17 13.33
CA THR A 135 4.67 -6.21 12.23
C THR A 135 4.44 -4.80 11.67
N SER A 136 4.38 -3.79 12.53
CA SER A 136 4.21 -2.39 12.10
C SER A 136 5.42 -1.91 11.28
N VAL A 137 6.63 -2.28 11.66
CA VAL A 137 7.85 -2.01 10.88
C VAL A 137 7.76 -2.71 9.51
N GLY A 138 7.21 -3.92 9.49
CA GLY A 138 6.97 -4.66 8.25
C GLY A 138 6.00 -3.93 7.31
N VAL A 139 4.92 -3.37 7.85
CA VAL A 139 3.97 -2.56 7.06
C VAL A 139 4.68 -1.32 6.50
N ASP A 140 5.47 -0.62 7.32
CA ASP A 140 6.23 0.55 6.87
C ASP A 140 7.16 0.21 5.71
N ALA A 141 7.94 -0.86 5.85
CA ALA A 141 8.85 -1.33 4.80
C ALA A 141 8.08 -1.73 3.53
N MET A 142 6.95 -2.41 3.68
CA MET A 142 6.08 -2.82 2.57
C MET A 142 5.57 -1.61 1.80
N LEU A 143 5.06 -0.60 2.50
CA LEU A 143 4.54 0.62 1.86
C LEU A 143 5.64 1.34 1.11
N LYS A 144 6.80 1.55 1.74
CA LYS A 144 7.91 2.26 1.10
C LYS A 144 8.46 1.51 -0.11
N SER A 145 8.68 0.22 0.02
CA SER A 145 9.22 -0.60 -1.06
C SER A 145 8.25 -0.75 -2.22
N CYS A 146 7.01 -1.14 -1.94
CA CYS A 146 6.02 -1.39 -2.99
C CYS A 146 5.58 -0.10 -3.67
N LEU A 147 5.28 0.94 -2.93
CA LEU A 147 4.87 2.22 -3.53
C LEU A 147 5.99 2.85 -4.33
N ASN A 148 7.25 2.68 -3.90
CA ASN A 148 8.39 3.17 -4.66
C ASN A 148 8.48 2.51 -6.05
N SER A 149 8.05 1.27 -6.18
CA SER A 149 7.97 0.59 -7.48
C SER A 149 7.00 1.27 -8.44
N TYR A 150 6.00 1.99 -7.92
CA TYR A 150 5.02 2.74 -8.71
C TYR A 150 5.37 4.22 -8.86
N LEU A 151 6.56 4.64 -8.42
CA LEU A 151 6.90 6.07 -8.34
C LEU A 151 6.76 6.80 -9.68
N SER A 152 7.14 6.19 -10.79
CA SER A 152 7.00 6.80 -12.11
C SER A 152 5.53 7.07 -12.49
N PHE A 153 4.61 6.24 -12.04
CA PHE A 153 3.17 6.47 -12.21
C PHE A 153 2.67 7.55 -11.27
N LEU A 154 3.09 7.51 -10.00
CA LEU A 154 2.59 8.42 -8.98
C LEU A 154 3.06 9.86 -9.19
N THR A 155 4.21 10.05 -9.81
CA THR A 155 4.79 11.39 -10.06
C THR A 155 4.50 11.94 -11.46
N LYS A 156 3.74 11.19 -12.25
CA LYS A 156 3.44 11.58 -13.64
C LYS A 156 2.30 12.59 -13.75
#